data_6bc613322603da2f4a6eb4c415b831b3
#
_entry.id   6bc613322603da2f4a6eb4c415b831b3
#
_cell.length_a   1.000
_cell.length_b   1.000
_cell.length_c   1.000
_cell.angle_alpha   90.00
_cell.angle_beta   90.00
_cell.angle_gamma   90.00
#
_symmetry.space_group_name_H-M   'P 1'
#
loop_
_entity.id
_entity.type
_entity.pdbx_description
1 polymer ?
#
loop_
_entity_poly.entity_id
_entity_poly.type
_entity_poly.pdbx_seq_one_letter_code
_entity_poly.pdbx_strand_id
1 'polypeptide(L)'
;MGHLPQLERESRRLDPVGAERNRLMEAVFGYASRYLDSIPGAPAYFHRPDRGIGVLDTPISEEGVGIERVLSILGEHVDSVGINTTSGRFLGYIPGGGLFYSALGDFLAAVSNRYASVFFASPGAARIENQLVRWMGGIVGYPADCAGYLAAGGSQANLTAIVTARDQHAIEGAGVARAVVYLTEHAHHCIEKALNLVGLRSCVRRFVPVDGAHRMLASELDVMIHRDRTNGLSPWMVVASAGTTNTGSVDPLDEIAQVAHGRGLWYHVDGAYGAFFVLCPEGAGLLGGMERSDSLVMDPHKTMFLPYGTGALLVRDGRKLLASHA
;
A
#
# COMPACT_ATOMS: atom_id res chain seq x y z
N MET A 1 46.21 -9.73 17.77
CA MET A 1 45.39 -10.87 17.28
C MET A 1 44.63 -11.63 18.40
N GLY A 2 44.86 -11.38 19.69
CA GLY A 2 44.23 -12.14 20.79
C GLY A 2 42.74 -11.89 21.07
N HIS A 3 42.15 -10.80 20.56
CA HIS A 3 40.75 -10.45 20.85
C HIS A 3 39.70 -10.99 19.85
N LEU A 4 40.11 -11.42 18.64
CA LEU A 4 39.17 -11.91 17.62
C LEU A 4 38.35 -13.14 18.06
N PRO A 5 38.92 -14.17 18.67
CA PRO A 5 38.14 -15.32 19.14
C PRO A 5 37.14 -14.98 20.26
N GLN A 6 37.44 -13.96 21.07
CA GLN A 6 36.56 -13.50 22.11
C GLN A 6 35.39 -12.73 21.48
N LEU A 7 35.64 -11.77 20.59
CA LEU A 7 34.64 -11.03 19.85
C LEU A 7 33.73 -11.96 19.02
N GLU A 8 34.29 -13.00 18.41
CA GLU A 8 33.49 -14.01 17.72
C GLU A 8 32.53 -14.74 18.67
N ARG A 9 32.98 -15.17 19.84
CA ARG A 9 32.09 -15.79 20.83
C ARG A 9 30.98 -14.86 21.30
N GLU A 10 31.30 -13.60 21.49
CA GLU A 10 30.31 -12.59 21.87
C GLU A 10 29.28 -12.35 20.74
N SER A 11 29.73 -12.25 19.47
CA SER A 11 28.84 -12.07 18.32
C SER A 11 27.90 -13.27 18.09
N ARG A 12 28.31 -14.48 18.48
CA ARG A 12 27.46 -15.68 18.38
C ARG A 12 26.22 -15.62 19.26
N ARG A 13 26.17 -14.75 20.25
CA ARG A 13 24.95 -14.49 21.03
C ARG A 13 23.87 -13.80 20.17
N LEU A 14 24.27 -13.00 19.16
CA LEU A 14 23.37 -12.32 18.25
C LEU A 14 23.10 -13.13 16.97
N ASP A 15 24.03 -14.01 16.57
CA ASP A 15 23.92 -14.87 15.39
C ASP A 15 24.18 -16.34 15.76
N PRO A 16 23.23 -17.00 16.41
CA PRO A 16 23.39 -18.38 16.87
C PRO A 16 23.47 -19.36 15.70
N VAL A 17 24.19 -20.48 15.91
CA VAL A 17 24.37 -21.53 14.93
C VAL A 17 23.98 -22.90 15.47
N GLY A 18 23.80 -23.88 14.59
CA GLY A 18 23.57 -25.27 14.97
C GLY A 18 22.31 -25.46 15.84
N ALA A 19 22.49 -26.17 16.95
CA ALA A 19 21.41 -26.57 17.84
C ALA A 19 20.65 -25.36 18.43
N GLU A 20 21.35 -24.28 18.77
CA GLU A 20 20.71 -23.09 19.33
C GLU A 20 19.84 -22.39 18.32
N ARG A 21 20.30 -22.27 17.06
CA ARG A 21 19.42 -21.72 15.98
C ARG A 21 18.17 -22.57 15.81
N ASN A 22 18.30 -23.89 15.78
CA ASN A 22 17.17 -24.79 15.64
C ASN A 22 16.19 -24.65 16.80
N ARG A 23 16.66 -24.56 18.04
CA ARG A 23 15.82 -24.32 19.22
C ARG A 23 15.00 -23.03 19.10
N LEU A 24 15.63 -21.95 18.67
CA LEU A 24 14.94 -20.66 18.47
C LEU A 24 13.90 -20.75 17.35
N MET A 25 14.22 -21.40 16.24
CA MET A 25 13.26 -21.64 15.16
C MET A 25 12.07 -22.47 15.63
N GLU A 26 12.31 -23.56 16.37
CA GLU A 26 11.23 -24.39 16.94
C GLU A 26 10.35 -23.61 17.89
N ALA A 27 10.89 -22.76 18.74
CA ALA A 27 10.13 -21.91 19.66
C ALA A 27 9.22 -20.93 18.89
N VAL A 28 9.76 -20.24 17.89
CA VAL A 28 9.01 -19.26 17.08
C VAL A 28 7.96 -19.94 16.22
N PHE A 29 8.29 -21.04 15.54
CA PHE A 29 7.34 -21.78 14.70
C PHE A 29 6.24 -22.43 15.56
N GLY A 30 6.58 -22.95 16.73
CA GLY A 30 5.61 -23.47 17.68
C GLY A 30 4.62 -22.38 18.16
N TYR A 31 5.12 -21.18 18.41
CA TYR A 31 4.28 -20.02 18.72
C TYR A 31 3.37 -19.68 17.55
N ALA A 32 3.91 -19.52 16.34
CA ALA A 32 3.16 -19.21 15.14
C ALA A 32 2.07 -20.24 14.82
N SER A 33 2.39 -21.55 14.97
CA SER A 33 1.40 -22.61 14.76
C SER A 33 0.23 -22.48 15.73
N ARG A 34 0.49 -22.30 17.03
CA ARG A 34 -0.59 -22.11 18.03
C ARG A 34 -1.44 -20.87 17.72
N TYR A 35 -0.82 -19.78 17.29
CA TYR A 35 -1.53 -18.59 16.87
C TYR A 35 -2.47 -18.89 15.70
N LEU A 36 -1.96 -19.51 14.63
CA LEU A 36 -2.74 -19.89 13.44
C LEU A 36 -3.90 -20.83 13.78
N ASP A 37 -3.64 -21.84 14.60
CA ASP A 37 -4.65 -22.80 15.06
C ASP A 37 -5.76 -22.14 15.90
N SER A 38 -5.43 -21.00 16.57
CA SER A 38 -6.39 -20.25 17.38
C SER A 38 -7.33 -19.34 16.56
N ILE A 39 -6.97 -18.97 15.34
CA ILE A 39 -7.71 -18.00 14.50
C ILE A 39 -9.20 -18.36 14.34
N PRO A 40 -9.62 -19.61 14.06
CA PRO A 40 -11.04 -19.92 13.87
C PRO A 40 -11.91 -19.60 15.08
N GLY A 41 -11.35 -19.68 16.29
CA GLY A 41 -12.02 -19.37 17.55
C GLY A 41 -11.85 -17.94 18.04
N ALA A 42 -10.91 -17.19 17.46
CA ALA A 42 -10.47 -15.90 17.96
C ALA A 42 -11.56 -14.82 17.79
N PRO A 43 -11.72 -13.91 18.77
CA PRO A 43 -12.63 -12.77 18.64
C PRO A 43 -12.07 -11.74 17.65
N ALA A 44 -12.96 -10.89 17.12
CA ALA A 44 -12.56 -9.76 16.27
C ALA A 44 -11.86 -8.63 17.06
N TYR A 45 -12.08 -8.59 18.37
CA TYR A 45 -11.51 -7.58 19.26
C TYR A 45 -11.23 -8.19 20.63
N PHE A 46 -10.00 -8.00 21.08
CA PHE A 46 -9.60 -8.39 22.44
C PHE A 46 -9.69 -7.19 23.38
N HIS A 47 -10.61 -7.25 24.31
CA HIS A 47 -10.74 -6.22 25.33
C HIS A 47 -9.84 -6.52 26.54
N ARG A 48 -8.78 -5.72 26.69
CA ARG A 48 -7.92 -5.74 27.88
C ARG A 48 -7.87 -4.35 28.50
N PRO A 49 -8.06 -4.22 29.82
CA PRO A 49 -8.06 -2.91 30.49
C PRO A 49 -6.72 -2.18 30.36
N ASP A 50 -5.61 -2.89 30.40
CA ASP A 50 -4.24 -2.38 30.31
C ASP A 50 -3.83 -1.97 28.89
N ARG A 51 -4.61 -2.37 27.85
CA ARG A 51 -4.34 -2.05 26.45
C ARG A 51 -2.91 -2.34 25.99
N GLY A 52 -2.29 -3.40 26.55
CA GLY A 52 -0.94 -3.83 26.19
C GLY A 52 0.19 -3.01 26.84
N ILE A 53 -0.10 -2.18 27.84
CA ILE A 53 0.93 -1.36 28.51
C ILE A 53 2.04 -2.21 29.14
N GLY A 54 1.76 -3.48 29.47
CA GLY A 54 2.75 -4.42 30.00
C GLY A 54 3.98 -4.66 29.10
N VAL A 55 3.93 -4.28 27.81
CA VAL A 55 5.13 -4.24 26.97
C VAL A 55 6.19 -3.33 27.57
N LEU A 56 5.79 -2.24 28.25
CA LEU A 56 6.71 -1.26 28.84
C LEU A 56 7.37 -1.74 30.12
N ASP A 57 6.86 -2.83 30.74
CA ASP A 57 7.44 -3.40 31.96
C ASP A 57 8.74 -4.19 31.68
N THR A 58 9.04 -4.41 30.40
CA THR A 58 10.30 -5.01 29.95
C THR A 58 11.08 -3.96 29.14
N PRO A 59 11.86 -3.09 29.78
CA PRO A 59 12.61 -2.05 29.08
C PRO A 59 13.70 -2.62 28.19
N ILE A 60 14.05 -1.89 27.15
CA ILE A 60 15.22 -2.20 26.33
C ILE A 60 16.47 -2.04 27.21
N SER A 61 17.23 -3.08 27.36
CA SER A 61 18.44 -3.13 28.20
C SER A 61 19.62 -3.71 27.41
N GLU A 62 20.82 -3.54 27.93
CA GLU A 62 22.03 -4.14 27.33
C GLU A 62 22.02 -5.67 27.43
N GLU A 63 21.35 -6.21 28.43
CA GLU A 63 21.15 -7.65 28.54
C GLU A 63 19.84 -8.03 27.86
N GLY A 64 19.92 -8.94 26.87
CA GLY A 64 18.76 -9.46 26.18
C GLY A 64 17.92 -10.38 27.08
N VAL A 65 16.65 -10.52 26.75
CA VAL A 65 15.75 -11.51 27.37
C VAL A 65 15.67 -12.77 26.48
N GLY A 66 15.39 -13.93 27.07
CA GLY A 66 15.26 -15.18 26.34
C GLY A 66 14.04 -15.18 25.40
N ILE A 67 14.09 -16.01 24.35
CA ILE A 67 13.01 -16.09 23.36
C ILE A 67 11.66 -16.42 23.96
N GLU A 68 11.61 -17.27 24.98
CA GLU A 68 10.38 -17.65 25.66
C GLU A 68 9.72 -16.45 26.33
N ARG A 69 10.52 -15.57 26.93
CA ARG A 69 9.99 -14.31 27.52
C ARG A 69 9.49 -13.35 26.46
N VAL A 70 10.21 -13.22 25.31
CA VAL A 70 9.75 -12.41 24.19
C VAL A 70 8.40 -12.89 23.65
N LEU A 71 8.27 -14.21 23.41
CA LEU A 71 7.02 -14.81 22.93
C LEU A 71 5.86 -14.67 23.94
N SER A 72 6.15 -14.75 25.24
CA SER A 72 5.15 -14.47 26.28
C SER A 72 4.64 -13.03 26.21
N ILE A 73 5.55 -12.05 26.10
CA ILE A 73 5.19 -10.62 25.98
C ILE A 73 4.36 -10.38 24.73
N LEU A 74 4.73 -10.95 23.58
CA LEU A 74 3.96 -10.84 22.34
C LEU A 74 2.55 -11.40 22.51
N GLY A 75 2.42 -12.61 23.05
CA GLY A 75 1.12 -13.25 23.25
C GLY A 75 0.20 -12.48 24.22
N GLU A 76 0.77 -11.98 25.32
CA GLU A 76 0.00 -11.32 26.37
C GLU A 76 -0.35 -9.87 26.06
N HIS A 77 0.56 -9.12 25.42
CA HIS A 77 0.45 -7.67 25.31
C HIS A 77 0.36 -7.16 23.88
N VAL A 78 0.51 -8.02 22.87
CA VAL A 78 0.39 -7.65 21.45
C VAL A 78 -0.73 -8.43 20.78
N ASP A 79 -0.64 -9.76 20.71
CA ASP A 79 -1.58 -10.57 19.93
C ASP A 79 -2.95 -10.74 20.57
N SER A 80 -3.05 -10.51 21.88
CA SER A 80 -4.31 -10.61 22.63
C SER A 80 -4.88 -9.26 23.05
N VAL A 81 -4.59 -8.19 22.29
CA VAL A 81 -5.04 -6.81 22.60
C VAL A 81 -5.51 -6.11 21.34
N GLY A 82 -6.67 -5.44 21.42
CA GLY A 82 -7.19 -4.62 20.32
C GLY A 82 -7.84 -5.42 19.20
N ILE A 83 -7.78 -4.89 18.00
CA ILE A 83 -8.42 -5.48 16.81
C ILE A 83 -7.59 -6.68 16.32
N ASN A 84 -8.28 -7.80 16.12
CA ASN A 84 -7.69 -8.98 15.49
C ASN A 84 -8.14 -9.09 14.03
N THR A 85 -7.31 -8.57 13.13
CA THR A 85 -7.59 -8.53 11.69
C THR A 85 -7.59 -9.90 11.02
N THR A 86 -6.99 -10.92 11.65
CA THR A 86 -6.97 -12.30 11.14
C THR A 86 -8.23 -13.08 11.49
N SER A 87 -9.02 -12.61 12.46
CA SER A 87 -10.27 -13.27 12.85
C SER A 87 -11.31 -13.23 11.74
N GLY A 88 -11.92 -14.36 11.41
CA GLY A 88 -13.06 -14.44 10.49
C GLY A 88 -14.32 -13.70 10.96
N ARG A 89 -14.32 -13.17 12.20
CA ARG A 89 -15.38 -12.31 12.75
C ARG A 89 -15.10 -10.82 12.58
N PHE A 90 -13.90 -10.46 12.07
CA PHE A 90 -13.54 -9.07 11.82
C PHE A 90 -14.05 -8.65 10.43
N LEU A 91 -15.05 -7.78 10.40
CA LEU A 91 -15.71 -7.30 9.19
C LEU A 91 -15.57 -5.78 9.01
N GLY A 92 -14.75 -5.14 9.83
CA GLY A 92 -14.50 -3.69 9.76
C GLY A 92 -13.25 -3.36 8.96
N TYR A 93 -13.21 -2.15 8.40
CA TYR A 93 -12.09 -1.66 7.58
C TYR A 93 -11.78 -2.57 6.37
N ILE A 94 -10.57 -2.52 5.84
CA ILE A 94 -10.11 -3.33 4.71
C ILE A 94 -8.69 -3.88 4.90
N PRO A 95 -8.30 -4.36 6.09
CA PRO A 95 -7.06 -5.08 6.25
C PRO A 95 -7.20 -6.46 5.63
N GLY A 96 -6.18 -6.94 4.92
CA GLY A 96 -6.03 -8.36 4.62
C GLY A 96 -5.55 -9.11 5.87
N GLY A 97 -6.00 -10.34 6.09
CA GLY A 97 -5.31 -11.29 6.97
C GLY A 97 -4.05 -11.80 6.25
N GLY A 98 -2.99 -12.16 6.95
CA GLY A 98 -1.82 -12.75 6.29
C GLY A 98 -2.07 -14.18 5.78
N LEU A 99 -1.53 -14.53 4.62
CA LEU A 99 -1.45 -15.91 4.16
C LEU A 99 -0.20 -16.58 4.73
N PHE A 100 -0.30 -17.84 5.13
CA PHE A 100 0.85 -18.58 5.68
C PHE A 100 2.03 -18.63 4.70
N TYR A 101 1.78 -18.87 3.41
CA TYR A 101 2.85 -18.87 2.39
C TYR A 101 3.55 -17.52 2.25
N SER A 102 2.82 -16.42 2.40
CA SER A 102 3.42 -15.08 2.33
C SER A 102 4.28 -14.78 3.57
N ALA A 103 3.89 -15.25 4.75
CA ALA A 103 4.72 -15.17 5.96
C ALA A 103 6.04 -15.95 5.81
N LEU A 104 6.01 -17.13 5.17
CA LEU A 104 7.24 -17.86 4.83
C LEU A 104 8.11 -17.10 3.82
N GLY A 105 7.49 -16.43 2.86
CA GLY A 105 8.20 -15.56 1.91
C GLY A 105 8.91 -14.41 2.60
N ASP A 106 8.26 -13.73 3.54
CA ASP A 106 8.85 -12.66 4.33
C ASP A 106 10.00 -13.16 5.22
N PHE A 107 9.82 -14.33 5.83
CA PHE A 107 10.91 -14.98 6.60
C PHE A 107 12.13 -15.23 5.72
N LEU A 108 11.96 -15.78 4.52
CA LEU A 108 13.07 -16.02 3.58
C LEU A 108 13.70 -14.71 3.10
N ALA A 109 12.90 -13.67 2.85
CA ALA A 109 13.40 -12.36 2.48
C ALA A 109 14.23 -11.74 3.61
N ALA A 110 13.78 -11.84 4.87
CA ALA A 110 14.49 -11.35 6.04
C ALA A 110 15.81 -12.14 6.27
N VAL A 111 15.80 -13.46 6.13
CA VAL A 111 17.01 -14.30 6.29
C VAL A 111 18.05 -14.00 5.21
N SER A 112 17.63 -13.84 3.95
CA SER A 112 18.57 -13.56 2.85
C SER A 112 19.01 -12.09 2.83
N ASN A 113 18.20 -11.18 3.33
CA ASN A 113 18.42 -9.75 3.51
C ASN A 113 19.11 -9.08 2.30
N ARG A 114 18.58 -9.29 1.10
CA ARG A 114 19.18 -8.81 -0.15
C ARG A 114 18.97 -7.31 -0.34
N TYR A 115 20.04 -6.59 -0.63
CA TYR A 115 19.98 -5.19 -1.02
C TYR A 115 19.47 -5.04 -2.46
N ALA A 116 18.16 -4.82 -2.60
CA ALA A 116 17.48 -4.79 -3.91
C ALA A 116 17.37 -3.41 -4.56
N SER A 117 17.81 -2.33 -3.88
CA SER A 117 17.71 -0.95 -4.38
C SER A 117 18.56 -0.69 -5.62
N VAL A 118 19.58 -1.49 -5.86
CA VAL A 118 20.51 -1.31 -6.98
C VAL A 118 20.62 -2.63 -7.74
N PHE A 119 20.34 -2.58 -9.04
CA PHE A 119 20.25 -3.78 -9.88
C PHE A 119 21.49 -4.66 -9.81
N PHE A 120 22.70 -4.09 -9.89
CA PHE A 120 23.93 -4.90 -9.88
C PHE A 120 24.17 -5.62 -8.55
N ALA A 121 23.65 -5.07 -7.43
CA ALA A 121 23.82 -5.67 -6.11
C ALA A 121 22.88 -6.87 -5.89
N SER A 122 21.67 -6.82 -6.43
CA SER A 122 20.69 -7.91 -6.34
C SER A 122 19.82 -8.03 -7.60
N PRO A 123 20.41 -8.47 -8.73
CA PRO A 123 19.68 -8.53 -10.00
C PRO A 123 18.49 -9.50 -9.95
N GLY A 124 18.56 -10.57 -9.18
CA GLY A 124 17.46 -11.52 -8.99
C GLY A 124 16.26 -10.89 -8.31
N ALA A 125 16.45 -10.16 -7.21
CA ALA A 125 15.36 -9.48 -6.51
C ALA A 125 14.71 -8.39 -7.38
N ALA A 126 15.52 -7.56 -8.05
CA ALA A 126 15.01 -6.56 -8.99
C ALA A 126 14.21 -7.18 -10.16
N ARG A 127 14.60 -8.37 -10.63
CA ARG A 127 13.84 -9.09 -11.67
C ARG A 127 12.51 -9.64 -11.15
N ILE A 128 12.44 -10.08 -9.90
CA ILE A 128 11.17 -10.49 -9.27
C ILE A 128 10.22 -9.29 -9.19
N GLU A 129 10.68 -8.13 -8.73
CA GLU A 129 9.87 -6.92 -8.69
C GLU A 129 9.36 -6.53 -10.09
N ASN A 130 10.24 -6.47 -11.07
CA ASN A 130 9.87 -6.19 -12.45
C ASN A 130 8.85 -7.19 -13.01
N GLN A 131 8.96 -8.47 -12.67
CA GLN A 131 8.01 -9.49 -13.09
C GLN A 131 6.63 -9.27 -12.45
N LEU A 132 6.59 -8.91 -11.16
CA LEU A 132 5.34 -8.61 -10.45
C LEU A 132 4.67 -7.35 -11.02
N VAL A 133 5.43 -6.30 -11.30
CA VAL A 133 4.92 -5.07 -11.94
C VAL A 133 4.32 -5.38 -13.32
N ARG A 134 5.01 -6.17 -14.15
CA ARG A 134 4.50 -6.60 -15.46
C ARG A 134 3.24 -7.46 -15.33
N TRP A 135 3.20 -8.38 -14.38
CA TRP A 135 2.02 -9.19 -14.11
C TRP A 135 0.83 -8.32 -13.71
N MET A 136 1.02 -7.39 -12.77
CA MET A 136 -0.02 -6.46 -12.35
C MET A 136 -0.48 -5.58 -13.52
N GLY A 137 0.44 -5.04 -14.32
CA GLY A 137 0.10 -4.30 -15.53
C GLY A 137 -0.73 -5.15 -16.52
N GLY A 138 -0.37 -6.42 -16.69
CA GLY A 138 -1.09 -7.35 -17.58
C GLY A 138 -2.53 -7.65 -17.12
N ILE A 139 -2.76 -7.90 -15.82
CA ILE A 139 -4.11 -8.16 -15.32
C ILE A 139 -5.01 -6.93 -15.35
N VAL A 140 -4.43 -5.74 -15.28
CA VAL A 140 -5.15 -4.46 -15.41
C VAL A 140 -5.46 -4.13 -16.86
N GLY A 141 -4.70 -4.67 -17.83
CA GLY A 141 -4.81 -4.31 -19.24
C GLY A 141 -3.95 -3.13 -19.65
N TYR A 142 -2.91 -2.81 -18.90
CA TYR A 142 -1.93 -1.79 -19.28
C TYR A 142 -1.02 -2.27 -20.41
N PRO A 143 -0.47 -1.34 -21.23
CA PRO A 143 0.46 -1.68 -22.28
C PRO A 143 1.77 -2.25 -21.73
N ALA A 144 2.52 -2.98 -22.55
CA ALA A 144 3.73 -3.69 -22.15
C ALA A 144 4.88 -2.77 -21.68
N ASP A 145 4.85 -1.50 -22.04
CA ASP A 145 5.79 -0.45 -21.63
C ASP A 145 5.36 0.29 -20.36
N CYS A 146 4.31 -0.17 -19.69
CA CYS A 146 3.97 0.32 -18.36
C CYS A 146 5.13 0.07 -17.38
N ALA A 147 5.27 0.96 -16.42
CA ALA A 147 6.26 0.84 -15.37
C ALA A 147 5.61 1.02 -14.00
N GLY A 148 6.34 0.63 -12.95
CA GLY A 148 5.87 0.75 -11.59
C GLY A 148 6.93 0.27 -10.61
N TYR A 149 6.55 0.21 -9.35
CA TYR A 149 7.40 -0.33 -8.29
C TYR A 149 6.54 -0.81 -7.11
N LEU A 150 7.14 -1.64 -6.25
CA LEU A 150 6.52 -2.06 -4.99
C LEU A 150 6.79 -1.00 -3.92
N ALA A 151 5.73 -0.47 -3.34
CA ALA A 151 5.75 0.55 -2.29
C ALA A 151 5.46 -0.07 -0.91
N ALA A 152 5.74 0.67 0.16
CA ALA A 152 5.37 0.26 1.52
C ALA A 152 3.85 0.30 1.80
N GLY A 153 3.05 0.72 0.83
CA GLY A 153 1.59 0.79 0.89
C GLY A 153 1.03 1.90 0.01
N GLY A 154 -0.30 1.91 -0.17
CA GLY A 154 -1.02 2.81 -1.05
C GLY A 154 -0.75 4.29 -0.80
N SER A 155 -0.49 4.71 0.44
CA SER A 155 -0.17 6.11 0.73
C SER A 155 1.11 6.58 0.06
N GLN A 156 2.16 5.76 0.03
CA GLN A 156 3.42 6.07 -0.67
C GLN A 156 3.23 5.97 -2.18
N ALA A 157 2.51 4.97 -2.65
CA ALA A 157 2.20 4.79 -4.06
C ALA A 157 1.40 5.99 -4.62
N ASN A 158 0.37 6.44 -3.91
CA ASN A 158 -0.40 7.63 -4.25
C ASN A 158 0.45 8.91 -4.26
N LEU A 159 1.36 9.07 -3.29
CA LEU A 159 2.28 10.20 -3.27
C LEU A 159 3.15 10.25 -4.53
N THR A 160 3.74 9.12 -4.92
CA THR A 160 4.58 9.05 -6.13
C THR A 160 3.75 9.28 -7.41
N ALA A 161 2.52 8.76 -7.48
CA ALA A 161 1.61 9.04 -8.59
C ALA A 161 1.32 10.54 -8.75
N ILE A 162 1.08 11.24 -7.63
CA ILE A 162 0.82 12.69 -7.62
C ILE A 162 2.08 13.46 -8.04
N VAL A 163 3.28 13.06 -7.60
CA VAL A 163 4.54 13.67 -8.06
C VAL A 163 4.68 13.50 -9.57
N THR A 164 4.50 12.27 -10.08
CA THR A 164 4.59 12.00 -11.51
C THR A 164 3.60 12.85 -12.30
N ALA A 165 2.36 12.92 -11.86
CA ALA A 165 1.31 13.73 -12.50
C ALA A 165 1.63 15.24 -12.46
N ARG A 166 2.10 15.75 -11.32
CA ARG A 166 2.51 17.14 -11.12
C ARG A 166 3.59 17.54 -12.14
N ASP A 167 4.62 16.70 -12.24
CA ASP A 167 5.77 16.98 -13.11
C ASP A 167 5.38 16.92 -14.59
N GLN A 168 4.52 15.97 -14.98
CA GLN A 168 3.99 15.90 -16.35
C GLN A 168 3.11 17.10 -16.73
N HIS A 169 2.48 17.75 -15.77
CA HIS A 169 1.67 18.95 -15.99
C HIS A 169 2.40 20.25 -15.63
N ALA A 170 3.70 20.19 -15.29
CA ALA A 170 4.53 21.33 -14.90
C ALA A 170 3.85 22.22 -13.83
N ILE A 171 3.26 21.61 -12.79
CA ILE A 171 2.59 22.34 -11.72
C ILE A 171 3.63 22.78 -10.68
N GLU A 172 4.05 24.03 -10.79
CA GLU A 172 5.08 24.60 -9.93
C GLU A 172 4.88 26.11 -9.66
N GLY A 173 5.59 26.64 -8.71
CA GLY A 173 5.63 28.06 -8.39
C GLY A 173 4.25 28.70 -8.20
N ALA A 174 4.03 29.85 -8.82
CA ALA A 174 2.74 30.56 -8.76
C ALA A 174 1.58 29.80 -9.42
N GLY A 175 1.88 28.81 -10.28
CA GLY A 175 0.88 27.97 -10.94
C GLY A 175 0.10 27.09 -9.97
N VAL A 176 0.70 26.70 -8.83
CA VAL A 176 0.09 25.80 -7.84
C VAL A 176 -1.24 26.34 -7.32
N ALA A 177 -1.33 27.65 -7.04
CA ALA A 177 -2.57 28.26 -6.51
C ALA A 177 -3.74 28.24 -7.50
N ARG A 178 -3.47 28.06 -8.80
CA ARG A 178 -4.50 27.95 -9.85
C ARG A 178 -4.76 26.51 -10.28
N ALA A 179 -3.88 25.59 -9.92
CA ALA A 179 -4.01 24.19 -10.25
C ALA A 179 -5.21 23.56 -9.53
N VAL A 180 -5.98 22.70 -10.21
CA VAL A 180 -7.18 22.08 -9.64
C VAL A 180 -7.10 20.57 -9.73
N VAL A 181 -7.30 19.89 -8.60
CA VAL A 181 -7.49 18.44 -8.49
C VAL A 181 -8.94 18.14 -8.16
N TYR A 182 -9.52 17.16 -8.84
CA TYR A 182 -10.88 16.68 -8.64
C TYR A 182 -10.85 15.31 -7.94
N LEU A 183 -11.67 15.14 -6.92
CA LEU A 183 -11.84 13.90 -6.14
C LEU A 183 -13.24 13.92 -5.51
N THR A 184 -13.63 12.82 -4.86
CA THR A 184 -14.85 12.80 -4.04
C THR A 184 -14.53 12.94 -2.56
N GLU A 185 -15.55 13.23 -1.73
CA GLU A 185 -15.40 13.21 -0.26
C GLU A 185 -15.07 11.82 0.30
N HIS A 186 -15.29 10.76 -0.50
CA HIS A 186 -14.97 9.37 -0.15
C HIS A 186 -13.55 8.96 -0.54
N ALA A 187 -12.79 9.82 -1.24
CA ALA A 187 -11.38 9.56 -1.53
C ALA A 187 -10.57 9.42 -0.24
N HIS A 188 -9.64 8.48 -0.22
CA HIS A 188 -8.83 8.25 0.97
C HIS A 188 -7.99 9.50 1.31
N HIS A 189 -7.95 9.88 2.58
CA HIS A 189 -7.27 11.09 3.06
C HIS A 189 -5.77 11.17 2.70
N CYS A 190 -5.15 10.05 2.31
CA CYS A 190 -3.76 10.05 1.86
C CYS A 190 -3.54 10.92 0.61
N ILE A 191 -4.56 11.11 -0.24
CA ILE A 191 -4.49 11.98 -1.42
C ILE A 191 -4.24 13.43 -1.00
N GLU A 192 -5.08 13.98 -0.11
CA GLU A 192 -4.89 15.35 0.38
C GLU A 192 -3.58 15.51 1.16
N LYS A 193 -3.21 14.49 1.94
CA LYS A 193 -1.94 14.47 2.65
C LYS A 193 -0.75 14.48 1.68
N ALA A 194 -0.82 13.69 0.60
CA ALA A 194 0.21 13.66 -0.43
C ALA A 194 0.34 15.01 -1.14
N LEU A 195 -0.77 15.63 -1.56
CA LEU A 195 -0.77 16.99 -2.13
C LEU A 195 -0.05 18.00 -1.22
N ASN A 196 -0.33 17.94 0.08
CA ASN A 196 0.33 18.83 1.04
C ASN A 196 1.84 18.56 1.14
N LEU A 197 2.26 17.30 1.15
CA LEU A 197 3.66 16.88 1.28
C LEU A 197 4.51 17.25 0.06
N VAL A 198 3.93 17.18 -1.14
CA VAL A 198 4.65 17.46 -2.39
C VAL A 198 4.62 18.93 -2.83
N GLY A 199 4.29 19.83 -1.90
CA GLY A 199 4.32 21.28 -2.15
C GLY A 199 3.04 21.82 -2.82
N LEU A 200 1.99 21.02 -2.95
CA LEU A 200 0.72 21.41 -3.58
C LEU A 200 -0.35 21.82 -2.55
N ARG A 201 0.04 22.34 -1.39
CA ARG A 201 -0.89 22.75 -0.32
C ARG A 201 -1.90 23.79 -0.78
N SER A 202 -1.49 24.75 -1.62
CA SER A 202 -2.37 25.81 -2.16
C SER A 202 -3.14 25.41 -3.43
N CYS A 203 -2.93 24.18 -3.93
CA CYS A 203 -3.72 23.64 -5.04
C CYS A 203 -5.20 23.56 -4.66
N VAL A 204 -6.08 23.98 -5.57
CA VAL A 204 -7.54 23.95 -5.38
C VAL A 204 -8.01 22.50 -5.40
N ARG A 205 -8.72 22.08 -4.36
CA ARG A 205 -9.38 20.78 -4.29
C ARG A 205 -10.85 20.96 -4.60
N ARG A 206 -11.37 20.17 -5.54
CA ARG A 206 -12.78 20.15 -5.91
C ARG A 206 -13.38 18.79 -5.57
N PHE A 207 -14.34 18.80 -4.67
CA PHE A 207 -15.11 17.61 -4.35
C PHE A 207 -16.28 17.49 -5.33
N VAL A 208 -16.17 16.49 -6.20
CA VAL A 208 -17.21 16.19 -7.19
C VAL A 208 -18.36 15.50 -6.49
N PRO A 209 -19.63 15.92 -6.76
CA PRO A 209 -20.80 15.25 -6.21
C PRO A 209 -20.85 13.76 -6.53
N VAL A 210 -21.49 12.99 -5.65
CA VAL A 210 -21.68 11.54 -5.79
C VAL A 210 -23.15 11.20 -5.95
N ASP A 211 -23.44 10.03 -6.49
CA ASP A 211 -24.79 9.47 -6.59
C ASP A 211 -25.23 8.78 -5.27
N GLY A 212 -26.44 8.20 -5.26
CA GLY A 212 -26.96 7.47 -4.10
C GLY A 212 -26.18 6.19 -3.72
N ALA A 213 -25.26 5.74 -4.58
CA ALA A 213 -24.34 4.63 -4.34
C ALA A 213 -22.92 5.13 -4.00
N HIS A 214 -22.76 6.40 -3.68
CA HIS A 214 -21.49 7.07 -3.34
C HIS A 214 -20.43 7.04 -4.45
N ARG A 215 -20.85 7.02 -5.73
CA ARG A 215 -19.97 7.03 -6.89
C ARG A 215 -19.89 8.44 -7.47
N MET A 216 -18.73 8.87 -7.95
CA MET A 216 -18.51 10.15 -8.60
C MET A 216 -19.48 10.36 -9.77
N LEU A 217 -20.12 11.52 -9.86
CA LEU A 217 -20.91 11.90 -11.02
C LEU A 217 -20.01 12.47 -12.13
N ALA A 218 -19.71 11.67 -13.17
CA ALA A 218 -18.82 12.07 -14.26
C ALA A 218 -19.35 13.30 -15.04
N SER A 219 -20.66 13.47 -15.13
CA SER A 219 -21.29 14.65 -15.72
C SER A 219 -21.00 15.93 -14.93
N GLU A 220 -21.05 15.86 -13.61
CA GLU A 220 -20.70 16.99 -12.73
C GLU A 220 -19.21 17.32 -12.80
N LEU A 221 -18.35 16.29 -12.89
CA LEU A 221 -16.92 16.49 -13.11
C LEU A 221 -16.66 17.34 -14.37
N ASP A 222 -17.30 17.03 -15.51
CA ASP A 222 -17.14 17.77 -16.75
C ASP A 222 -17.58 19.23 -16.64
N VAL A 223 -18.73 19.46 -15.99
CA VAL A 223 -19.26 20.80 -15.71
C VAL A 223 -18.30 21.60 -14.83
N MET A 224 -17.79 20.99 -13.77
CA MET A 224 -16.84 21.65 -12.85
C MET A 224 -15.53 22.01 -13.55
N ILE A 225 -14.97 21.13 -14.38
CA ILE A 225 -13.77 21.39 -15.17
C ILE A 225 -13.99 22.57 -16.11
N HIS A 226 -15.12 22.62 -16.82
CA HIS A 226 -15.45 23.73 -17.72
C HIS A 226 -15.52 25.05 -16.96
N ARG A 227 -16.25 25.08 -15.84
CA ARG A 227 -16.40 26.27 -14.99
C ARG A 227 -15.05 26.77 -14.46
N ASP A 228 -14.19 25.86 -13.96
CA ASP A 228 -12.90 26.23 -13.40
C ASP A 228 -11.97 26.84 -14.48
N ARG A 229 -11.97 26.29 -15.69
CA ARG A 229 -11.23 26.87 -16.82
C ARG A 229 -11.74 28.26 -17.21
N THR A 230 -13.06 28.45 -17.25
CA THR A 230 -13.66 29.76 -17.53
C THR A 230 -13.25 30.80 -16.47
N ASN A 231 -13.05 30.36 -15.22
CA ASN A 231 -12.60 31.19 -14.11
C ASN A 231 -11.07 31.37 -14.03
N GLY A 232 -10.33 30.94 -15.06
CA GLY A 232 -8.87 31.10 -15.12
C GLY A 232 -8.07 30.11 -14.25
N LEU A 233 -8.72 29.08 -13.74
CA LEU A 233 -8.05 27.98 -13.05
C LEU A 233 -7.48 26.93 -14.04
N SER A 234 -6.60 26.09 -13.57
CA SER A 234 -5.86 25.10 -14.36
C SER A 234 -6.16 23.68 -13.87
N PRO A 235 -7.29 23.05 -14.31
CA PRO A 235 -7.57 21.64 -14.08
C PRO A 235 -6.46 20.74 -14.63
N TRP A 236 -5.92 19.83 -13.79
CA TRP A 236 -4.80 18.99 -14.21
C TRP A 236 -4.92 17.52 -13.80
N MET A 237 -5.69 17.19 -12.78
CA MET A 237 -5.80 15.82 -12.27
C MET A 237 -7.20 15.51 -11.77
N VAL A 238 -7.67 14.31 -12.03
CA VAL A 238 -8.80 13.67 -11.36
C VAL A 238 -8.36 12.38 -10.69
N VAL A 239 -8.83 12.17 -9.48
CA VAL A 239 -8.60 10.95 -8.68
C VAL A 239 -9.94 10.23 -8.54
N ALA A 240 -10.06 9.07 -9.17
CA ALA A 240 -11.18 8.16 -8.99
C ALA A 240 -10.82 7.03 -8.03
N SER A 241 -11.80 6.44 -7.38
CA SER A 241 -11.64 5.33 -6.46
C SER A 241 -12.15 4.02 -7.08
N ALA A 242 -11.32 3.00 -7.09
CA ALA A 242 -11.74 1.63 -7.39
C ALA A 242 -11.92 0.86 -6.07
N GLY A 243 -13.00 1.15 -5.36
CA GLY A 243 -13.31 0.66 -4.02
C GLY A 243 -12.86 1.63 -2.92
N THR A 244 -13.76 2.51 -2.49
CA THR A 244 -13.50 3.45 -1.38
C THR A 244 -13.36 2.71 -0.04
N THR A 245 -12.57 3.23 0.87
CA THR A 245 -12.32 2.62 2.18
C THR A 245 -13.59 2.46 3.02
N ASN A 246 -14.50 3.43 2.98
CA ASN A 246 -15.66 3.45 3.87
C ASN A 246 -16.89 2.75 3.30
N THR A 247 -17.08 2.77 1.99
CA THR A 247 -18.31 2.27 1.35
C THR A 247 -18.06 1.14 0.35
N GLY A 248 -16.80 0.91 -0.06
CA GLY A 248 -16.45 -0.04 -1.11
C GLY A 248 -16.89 0.40 -2.50
N SER A 249 -17.44 1.61 -2.66
CA SER A 249 -17.95 2.11 -3.94
C SER A 249 -16.85 2.21 -4.98
N VAL A 250 -17.16 1.79 -6.20
CA VAL A 250 -16.32 1.95 -7.38
C VAL A 250 -16.89 3.06 -8.24
N ASP A 251 -16.10 4.08 -8.51
CA ASP A 251 -16.48 5.18 -9.39
C ASP A 251 -16.71 4.69 -10.84
N PRO A 252 -17.49 5.40 -11.68
CA PRO A 252 -17.70 5.05 -13.07
C PRO A 252 -16.44 5.31 -13.90
N LEU A 253 -15.46 4.38 -13.77
CA LEU A 253 -14.07 4.56 -14.21
C LEU A 253 -13.96 4.89 -15.71
N ASP A 254 -14.75 4.25 -16.57
CA ASP A 254 -14.72 4.52 -18.02
C ASP A 254 -15.25 5.91 -18.38
N GLU A 255 -16.34 6.33 -17.76
CA GLU A 255 -16.91 7.66 -17.97
C GLU A 255 -15.95 8.77 -17.50
N ILE A 256 -15.31 8.56 -16.34
CA ILE A 256 -14.29 9.48 -15.82
C ILE A 256 -13.08 9.53 -16.72
N ALA A 257 -12.61 8.38 -17.25
CA ALA A 257 -11.54 8.33 -18.23
C ALA A 257 -11.86 9.15 -19.48
N GLN A 258 -13.09 9.07 -20.00
CA GLN A 258 -13.53 9.84 -21.15
C GLN A 258 -13.45 11.35 -20.87
N VAL A 259 -13.97 11.79 -19.73
CA VAL A 259 -13.91 13.20 -19.33
C VAL A 259 -12.47 13.64 -19.14
N ALA A 260 -11.67 12.90 -18.37
CA ALA A 260 -10.27 13.24 -18.05
C ALA A 260 -9.43 13.42 -19.32
N HIS A 261 -9.45 12.42 -20.22
CA HIS A 261 -8.68 12.46 -21.45
C HIS A 261 -9.22 13.54 -22.42
N GLY A 262 -10.54 13.67 -22.55
CA GLY A 262 -11.15 14.71 -23.38
C GLY A 262 -10.81 16.12 -22.90
N ARG A 263 -10.51 16.28 -21.63
CA ARG A 263 -10.10 17.54 -21.00
C ARG A 263 -8.60 17.66 -20.75
N GLY A 264 -7.78 16.66 -21.10
CA GLY A 264 -6.33 16.69 -20.91
C GLY A 264 -5.88 16.70 -19.45
N LEU A 265 -6.61 16.02 -18.57
CA LEU A 265 -6.24 15.83 -17.16
C LEU A 265 -5.48 14.51 -17.01
N TRP A 266 -4.61 14.45 -16.01
CA TRP A 266 -4.07 13.19 -15.49
C TRP A 266 -5.19 12.41 -14.81
N TYR A 267 -5.44 11.20 -15.29
CA TYR A 267 -6.41 10.29 -14.71
C TYR A 267 -5.71 9.29 -13.78
N HIS A 268 -5.91 9.46 -12.49
CA HIS A 268 -5.39 8.57 -11.45
C HIS A 268 -6.51 7.73 -10.84
N VAL A 269 -6.26 6.45 -10.65
CA VAL A 269 -7.17 5.55 -9.94
C VAL A 269 -6.52 5.09 -8.63
N ASP A 270 -7.13 5.42 -7.51
CA ASP A 270 -6.84 4.79 -6.23
C ASP A 270 -7.60 3.47 -6.14
N GLY A 271 -6.94 2.41 -6.57
CA GLY A 271 -7.41 1.04 -6.49
C GLY A 271 -6.76 0.23 -5.36
N ALA A 272 -6.20 0.92 -4.37
CA ALA A 272 -5.50 0.29 -3.24
C ALA A 272 -6.31 -0.84 -2.59
N TYR A 273 -7.62 -0.67 -2.49
CA TYR A 273 -8.51 -1.74 -2.02
C TYR A 273 -8.97 -2.64 -3.15
N GLY A 274 -9.61 -2.08 -4.19
CA GLY A 274 -10.44 -2.87 -5.09
C GLY A 274 -9.78 -3.37 -6.37
N ALA A 275 -8.61 -2.84 -6.76
CA ALA A 275 -8.04 -3.13 -8.08
C ALA A 275 -7.80 -4.64 -8.33
N PHE A 276 -7.40 -5.41 -7.32
CA PHE A 276 -7.19 -6.85 -7.49
C PHE A 276 -8.48 -7.67 -7.67
N PHE A 277 -9.66 -7.11 -7.43
CA PHE A 277 -10.91 -7.78 -7.79
C PHE A 277 -11.06 -7.96 -9.32
N VAL A 278 -10.23 -7.33 -10.14
CA VAL A 278 -10.12 -7.64 -11.56
C VAL A 278 -9.85 -9.12 -11.85
N LEU A 279 -9.32 -9.87 -10.88
CA LEU A 279 -9.05 -11.29 -10.96
C LEU A 279 -10.31 -12.18 -10.86
N CYS A 280 -11.46 -11.61 -10.52
CA CYS A 280 -12.72 -12.34 -10.53
C CYS A 280 -13.71 -11.69 -11.53
N PRO A 281 -14.63 -12.48 -12.13
CA PRO A 281 -15.53 -11.98 -13.17
C PRO A 281 -16.39 -10.79 -12.71
N GLU A 282 -16.92 -10.85 -11.50
CA GLU A 282 -17.76 -9.81 -10.93
C GLU A 282 -16.99 -8.49 -10.75
N GLY A 283 -15.76 -8.58 -10.24
CA GLY A 283 -14.88 -7.43 -10.07
C GLY A 283 -14.42 -6.86 -11.40
N ALA A 284 -14.04 -7.70 -12.36
CA ALA A 284 -13.64 -7.25 -13.69
C ALA A 284 -14.73 -6.43 -14.38
N GLY A 285 -16.01 -6.84 -14.22
CA GLY A 285 -17.14 -6.08 -14.75
C GLY A 285 -17.33 -4.70 -14.13
N LEU A 286 -16.99 -4.53 -12.84
CA LEU A 286 -17.10 -3.24 -12.14
C LEU A 286 -15.91 -2.31 -12.39
N LEU A 287 -14.76 -2.85 -12.73
CA LEU A 287 -13.49 -2.12 -12.84
C LEU A 287 -13.16 -1.69 -14.29
N GLY A 288 -14.08 -1.87 -15.24
CA GLY A 288 -13.91 -1.41 -16.62
C GLY A 288 -13.62 0.09 -16.68
N GLY A 289 -12.58 0.47 -17.44
CA GLY A 289 -12.04 1.83 -17.48
C GLY A 289 -10.79 2.04 -16.61
N MET A 290 -10.47 1.10 -15.71
CA MET A 290 -9.25 1.15 -14.90
C MET A 290 -7.98 1.08 -15.80
N GLU A 291 -8.03 0.28 -16.87
CA GLU A 291 -6.96 0.14 -17.87
C GLU A 291 -6.64 1.44 -18.64
N ARG A 292 -7.53 2.42 -18.55
CA ARG A 292 -7.38 3.72 -19.19
C ARG A 292 -6.69 4.76 -18.31
N SER A 293 -6.49 4.46 -17.02
CA SER A 293 -5.84 5.41 -16.12
C SER A 293 -4.37 5.66 -16.49
N ASP A 294 -3.88 6.88 -16.24
CA ASP A 294 -2.47 7.22 -16.40
C ASP A 294 -1.62 6.62 -15.28
N SER A 295 -2.20 6.49 -14.09
CA SER A 295 -1.59 5.81 -12.95
C SER A 295 -2.63 5.09 -12.09
N LEU A 296 -2.22 3.98 -11.49
CA LEU A 296 -3.04 3.11 -10.66
C LEU A 296 -2.26 2.69 -9.41
N VAL A 297 -2.91 2.76 -8.27
CA VAL A 297 -2.42 2.18 -7.02
C VAL A 297 -3.14 0.87 -6.72
N MET A 298 -2.38 -0.15 -6.31
CA MET A 298 -2.88 -1.47 -5.93
C MET A 298 -2.16 -1.93 -4.66
N ASP A 299 -2.89 -2.37 -3.63
CA ASP A 299 -2.27 -2.84 -2.40
C ASP A 299 -2.42 -4.36 -2.23
N PRO A 300 -1.38 -5.15 -2.57
CA PRO A 300 -1.41 -6.60 -2.36
C PRO A 300 -1.68 -6.99 -0.89
N HIS A 301 -1.25 -6.16 0.07
CA HIS A 301 -1.49 -6.41 1.49
C HIS A 301 -2.95 -6.22 1.92
N LYS A 302 -3.84 -5.77 1.02
CA LYS A 302 -5.29 -5.70 1.26
C LYS A 302 -6.00 -6.93 0.68
N THR A 303 -6.38 -6.90 -0.57
CA THR A 303 -7.21 -7.93 -1.18
C THR A 303 -6.47 -9.19 -1.62
N MET A 304 -5.15 -9.17 -1.72
CA MET A 304 -4.34 -10.38 -1.96
C MET A 304 -3.87 -11.06 -0.66
N PHE A 305 -4.24 -10.54 0.51
CA PHE A 305 -3.91 -11.09 1.82
C PHE A 305 -2.42 -11.27 2.08
N LEU A 306 -1.58 -10.43 1.48
CA LEU A 306 -0.14 -10.40 1.78
C LEU A 306 0.11 -9.67 3.11
N PRO A 307 1.28 -9.86 3.74
CA PRO A 307 1.68 -9.10 4.92
C PRO A 307 1.68 -7.60 4.68
N TYR A 308 1.40 -6.83 5.72
CA TYR A 308 1.43 -5.38 5.65
C TYR A 308 2.79 -4.84 5.19
N GLY A 309 2.75 -3.69 4.51
CA GLY A 309 3.94 -3.06 3.96
C GLY A 309 4.15 -3.35 2.47
N THR A 310 3.14 -3.91 1.78
CA THR A 310 3.19 -4.18 0.35
C THR A 310 2.10 -3.43 -0.39
N GLY A 311 2.45 -2.33 -1.02
CA GLY A 311 1.66 -1.60 -2.00
C GLY A 311 2.33 -1.62 -3.37
N ALA A 312 1.65 -1.15 -4.40
CA ALA A 312 2.23 -1.00 -5.73
C ALA A 312 1.70 0.25 -6.42
N LEU A 313 2.57 0.92 -7.16
CA LEU A 313 2.21 1.91 -8.16
C LEU A 313 2.44 1.34 -9.54
N LEU A 314 1.47 1.53 -10.43
CA LEU A 314 1.62 1.36 -11.87
C LEU A 314 1.41 2.70 -12.58
N VAL A 315 2.24 3.00 -13.57
CA VAL A 315 2.10 4.15 -14.48
C VAL A 315 2.03 3.61 -15.90
N ARG A 316 0.96 3.96 -16.61
CA ARG A 316 0.61 3.39 -17.91
C ARG A 316 1.68 3.65 -18.98
N ASP A 317 2.26 4.85 -19.04
CA ASP A 317 3.44 5.19 -19.83
C ASP A 317 4.66 5.26 -18.90
N GLY A 318 5.48 4.22 -18.90
CA GLY A 318 6.64 4.09 -18.02
C GLY A 318 7.67 5.21 -18.18
N ARG A 319 7.74 5.86 -19.36
CA ARG A 319 8.63 7.00 -19.59
C ARG A 319 8.29 8.19 -18.71
N LYS A 320 7.00 8.39 -18.40
CA LYS A 320 6.53 9.48 -17.52
C LYS A 320 7.01 9.28 -16.09
N LEU A 321 6.96 8.02 -15.58
CA LEU A 321 7.51 7.69 -14.27
C LEU A 321 9.01 7.93 -14.22
N LEU A 322 9.74 7.44 -15.21
CA LEU A 322 11.19 7.61 -15.28
C LEU A 322 11.58 9.10 -15.35
N ALA A 323 10.90 9.90 -16.17
CA ALA A 323 11.19 11.33 -16.30
C ALA A 323 11.02 12.13 -14.98
N SER A 324 10.14 11.69 -14.08
CA SER A 324 9.90 12.36 -12.81
C SER A 324 10.82 11.89 -11.68
N HIS A 325 11.44 10.70 -11.79
CA HIS A 325 12.15 10.06 -10.69
C HIS A 325 13.57 9.57 -11.03
N ALA A 326 14.10 9.90 -12.23
CA ALA A 326 15.47 9.56 -12.66
C ALA A 326 16.48 10.65 -12.32
#